data_d7e66507bb98c76436d27bc958b62a74
#
_entry.id   d7e66507bb98c76436d27bc958b62a74
#
_cell.length_a   1.000
_cell.length_b   1.000
_cell.length_c   1.000
_cell.angle_alpha   90.00
_cell.angle_beta   90.00
_cell.angle_gamma   90.00
#
_symmetry.space_group_name_H-M   'P 1'
#
loop_
_entity.id
_entity.type
_entity.pdbx_description
1 polymer ?
#
loop_
_entity_poly.entity_id
_entity_poly.type
_entity_poly.pdbx_seq_one_letter_code
_entity_poly.pdbx_strand_id
1 'polypeptide(L)'
;IRPILIFSREDTKQFCKDMKIPVWEDPTNSDLKLKRNLVRKKIIPTLEVIYPGCSERINNFSQKMSKYNNERNDLSELAYLYCKDVKGIDRNLLNSMCIEARCTILNRFLKEISAKQCSSKNLTKLATSIYEKNKGQINLQDFLKIVLNKNYINFKKVKM
;
A
#
# COMPACT_ATOMS: atom_id res chain seq x y z
N ILE A 1 0.60 -16.13 6.55
CA ILE A 1 -0.84 -16.02 6.88
C ILE A 1 -0.96 -16.15 8.40
N ARG A 2 -1.79 -15.32 9.02
CA ARG A 2 -2.08 -15.35 10.46
C ARG A 2 -3.58 -15.46 10.67
N PRO A 3 -4.16 -16.65 10.59
CA PRO A 3 -5.61 -16.86 10.54
C PRO A 3 -6.33 -16.44 11.83
N ILE A 4 -5.66 -16.45 12.98
CA ILE A 4 -6.24 -16.15 14.30
C ILE A 4 -6.13 -14.67 14.72
N LEU A 5 -5.78 -13.76 13.80
CA LEU A 5 -5.66 -12.33 14.15
C LEU A 5 -6.98 -11.64 14.51
N ILE A 6 -8.11 -12.25 14.16
CA ILE A 6 -9.46 -11.73 14.47
C ILE A 6 -9.87 -11.98 15.91
N PHE A 7 -9.22 -12.92 16.59
CA PHE A 7 -9.52 -13.28 17.98
C PHE A 7 -8.69 -12.46 18.96
N SER A 8 -9.28 -12.10 20.09
CA SER A 8 -8.54 -11.48 21.19
C SER A 8 -7.58 -12.48 21.84
N ARG A 9 -6.68 -11.99 22.68
CA ARG A 9 -5.82 -12.86 23.48
C ARG A 9 -6.61 -13.66 24.53
N GLU A 10 -7.62 -13.04 25.06
CA GLU A 10 -8.56 -13.60 26.01
C GLU A 10 -9.31 -14.76 25.39
N ASP A 11 -9.84 -14.58 24.17
CA ASP A 11 -10.53 -15.64 23.41
C ASP A 11 -9.60 -16.82 23.17
N THR A 12 -8.36 -16.54 22.70
CA THR A 12 -7.39 -17.61 22.44
C THR A 12 -6.95 -18.35 23.69
N LYS A 13 -6.77 -17.64 24.82
CA LYS A 13 -6.48 -18.26 26.12
C LYS A 13 -7.63 -19.14 26.61
N GLN A 14 -8.85 -18.62 26.51
CA GLN A 14 -10.05 -19.37 26.91
C GLN A 14 -10.20 -20.62 26.07
N PHE A 15 -10.05 -20.51 24.75
CA PHE A 15 -10.09 -21.65 23.82
C PHE A 15 -9.04 -22.71 24.19
N CYS A 16 -7.78 -22.32 24.45
CA CYS A 16 -6.74 -23.25 24.85
C CYS A 16 -7.09 -23.96 26.16
N LYS A 17 -7.69 -23.25 27.12
CA LYS A 17 -8.13 -23.80 28.40
C LYS A 17 -9.27 -24.83 28.22
N ASP A 18 -10.28 -24.48 27.44
CA ASP A 18 -11.45 -25.33 27.20
C ASP A 18 -11.07 -26.61 26.46
N MET A 19 -10.15 -26.49 25.50
CA MET A 19 -9.65 -27.62 24.72
C MET A 19 -8.49 -28.36 25.39
N LYS A 20 -8.08 -27.95 26.62
CA LYS A 20 -6.94 -28.52 27.38
C LYS A 20 -5.64 -28.56 26.57
N ILE A 21 -5.41 -27.55 25.70
CA ILE A 21 -4.20 -27.45 24.91
C ILE A 21 -3.06 -26.94 25.80
N PRO A 22 -1.92 -27.65 25.86
CA PRO A 22 -0.77 -27.17 26.63
C PRO A 22 -0.23 -25.87 26.03
N VAL A 23 -0.14 -24.82 26.88
CA VAL A 23 0.36 -23.52 26.45
C VAL A 23 1.75 -23.33 27.06
N TRP A 24 2.74 -23.17 26.17
CA TRP A 24 4.10 -22.82 26.59
C TRP A 24 4.24 -21.30 26.73
N GLU A 25 4.63 -20.84 27.89
CA GLU A 25 4.91 -19.42 28.10
C GLU A 25 6.35 -19.09 27.69
N ASP A 26 6.46 -18.29 26.62
CA ASP A 26 7.75 -17.76 26.18
C ASP A 26 8.20 -16.63 27.12
N PRO A 27 9.36 -16.78 27.81
CA PRO A 27 9.88 -15.78 28.73
C PRO A 27 10.06 -14.38 28.09
N THR A 28 10.34 -14.33 26.81
CA THR A 28 10.51 -13.05 26.09
C THR A 28 9.22 -12.22 26.03
N ASN A 29 8.05 -12.82 26.24
CA ASN A 29 6.78 -12.10 26.35
C ASN A 29 6.72 -11.15 27.57
N SER A 30 7.62 -11.32 28.53
CA SER A 30 7.73 -10.49 29.74
C SER A 30 8.67 -9.30 29.56
N ASP A 31 9.55 -9.34 28.58
CA ASP A 31 10.56 -8.31 28.37
C ASP A 31 9.93 -7.01 27.85
N LEU A 32 9.91 -5.98 28.71
CA LEU A 32 9.39 -4.64 28.38
C LEU A 32 10.36 -3.81 27.50
N LYS A 33 11.61 -4.24 27.29
CA LYS A 33 12.52 -3.60 26.35
C LYS A 33 12.02 -3.75 24.91
N LEU A 34 11.27 -4.81 24.64
CA LEU A 34 10.63 -5.00 23.35
C LEU A 34 9.43 -4.04 23.22
N LYS A 35 9.49 -3.13 22.27
CA LYS A 35 8.45 -2.11 22.02
C LYS A 35 7.04 -2.71 21.91
N ARG A 36 6.91 -3.88 21.27
CA ARG A 36 5.62 -4.60 21.14
C ARG A 36 5.04 -5.00 22.49
N ASN A 37 5.90 -5.43 23.44
CA ASN A 37 5.47 -5.84 24.78
C ASN A 37 5.11 -4.62 25.63
N LEU A 38 5.88 -3.54 25.51
CA LEU A 38 5.59 -2.26 26.16
C LEU A 38 4.21 -1.72 25.74
N VAL A 39 3.95 -1.69 24.44
CA VAL A 39 2.64 -1.26 23.90
C VAL A 39 1.52 -2.12 24.46
N ARG A 40 1.67 -3.45 24.39
CA ARG A 40 0.65 -4.42 24.80
C ARG A 40 0.39 -4.42 26.31
N LYS A 41 1.44 -4.29 27.11
CA LYS A 41 1.32 -4.42 28.59
C LYS A 41 1.07 -3.10 29.30
N LYS A 42 1.44 -1.97 28.71
CA LYS A 42 1.28 -0.65 29.35
C LYS A 42 0.37 0.28 28.56
N ILE A 43 0.62 0.48 27.26
CA ILE A 43 -0.08 1.50 26.50
C ILE A 43 -1.54 1.10 26.24
N ILE A 44 -1.78 -0.10 25.73
CA ILE A 44 -3.14 -0.56 25.41
C ILE A 44 -4.01 -0.58 26.67
N PRO A 45 -3.59 -1.17 27.81
CA PRO A 45 -4.40 -1.15 29.03
C PRO A 45 -4.70 0.26 29.53
N THR A 46 -3.72 1.18 29.44
CA THR A 46 -3.95 2.59 29.81
C THR A 46 -5.00 3.25 28.90
N LEU A 47 -4.93 2.99 27.58
CA LEU A 47 -5.93 3.50 26.65
C LEU A 47 -7.31 2.92 26.90
N GLU A 48 -7.41 1.65 27.28
CA GLU A 48 -8.68 1.00 27.62
C GLU A 48 -9.31 1.61 28.89
N VAL A 49 -8.50 2.03 29.88
CA VAL A 49 -8.99 2.73 31.06
C VAL A 49 -9.55 4.10 30.71
N ILE A 50 -8.86 4.85 29.81
CA ILE A 50 -9.28 6.20 29.41
C ILE A 50 -10.47 6.13 28.43
N TYR A 51 -10.42 5.20 27.50
CA TYR A 51 -11.41 5.01 26.42
C TYR A 51 -11.79 3.53 26.29
N PRO A 52 -12.76 3.04 27.09
CA PRO A 52 -13.20 1.64 27.02
C PRO A 52 -13.60 1.23 25.59
N GLY A 53 -13.15 0.08 25.13
CA GLY A 53 -13.35 -0.41 23.76
C GLY A 53 -12.41 0.22 22.72
N CYS A 54 -11.32 0.88 23.15
CA CYS A 54 -10.36 1.52 22.25
C CYS A 54 -9.71 0.49 21.30
N SER A 55 -9.31 -0.66 21.80
CA SER A 55 -8.67 -1.72 21.00
C SER A 55 -9.59 -2.24 19.91
N GLU A 56 -10.86 -2.46 20.23
CA GLU A 56 -11.86 -2.90 19.27
C GLU A 56 -12.09 -1.83 18.17
N ARG A 57 -12.21 -0.55 18.56
CA ARG A 57 -12.35 0.55 17.60
C ARG A 57 -11.16 0.67 16.66
N ILE A 58 -9.92 0.52 17.17
CA ILE A 58 -8.71 0.53 16.36
C ILE A 58 -8.71 -0.66 15.39
N ASN A 59 -9.10 -1.85 15.86
CA ASN A 59 -9.21 -3.04 15.02
C ASN A 59 -10.25 -2.83 13.91
N ASN A 60 -11.45 -2.36 14.26
CA ASN A 60 -12.52 -2.08 13.29
C ASN A 60 -12.10 -1.01 12.27
N PHE A 61 -11.39 0.03 12.70
CA PHE A 61 -10.81 1.02 11.80
C PHE A 61 -9.79 0.39 10.85
N SER A 62 -8.88 -0.44 11.36
CA SER A 62 -7.88 -1.15 10.56
C SER A 62 -8.52 -2.06 9.51
N GLN A 63 -9.58 -2.80 9.88
CA GLN A 63 -10.33 -3.65 8.95
C GLN A 63 -11.01 -2.82 7.85
N LYS A 64 -11.66 -1.70 8.22
CA LYS A 64 -12.25 -0.77 7.25
C LYS A 64 -11.21 -0.22 6.29
N MET A 65 -10.04 0.21 6.80
CA MET A 65 -8.94 0.71 5.96
C MET A 65 -8.41 -0.36 5.02
N SER A 66 -8.30 -1.60 5.48
CA SER A 66 -7.90 -2.73 4.63
C SER A 66 -8.89 -2.96 3.48
N LYS A 67 -10.20 -2.93 3.79
CA LYS A 67 -11.25 -3.05 2.79
C LYS A 67 -11.20 -1.93 1.76
N TYR A 68 -11.10 -0.67 2.19
CA TYR A 68 -10.96 0.47 1.28
C TYR A 68 -9.71 0.39 0.41
N ASN A 69 -8.59 -0.10 0.96
CA ASN A 69 -7.38 -0.28 0.17
C ASN A 69 -7.55 -1.36 -0.90
N ASN A 70 -8.26 -2.45 -0.62
CA ASN A 70 -8.54 -3.48 -1.61
C ASN A 70 -9.44 -2.93 -2.73
N GLU A 71 -10.56 -2.31 -2.39
CA GLU A 71 -11.47 -1.66 -3.34
C GLU A 71 -10.72 -0.63 -4.22
N ARG A 72 -9.88 0.20 -3.60
CA ARG A 72 -9.06 1.17 -4.32
C ARG A 72 -8.06 0.51 -5.27
N ASN A 73 -7.46 -0.61 -4.88
CA ASN A 73 -6.53 -1.34 -5.74
C ASN A 73 -7.24 -1.91 -6.95
N ASP A 74 -8.42 -2.51 -6.77
CA ASP A 74 -9.23 -3.06 -7.86
C ASP A 74 -9.66 -1.95 -8.84
N LEU A 75 -10.16 -0.84 -8.34
CA LEU A 75 -10.52 0.33 -9.17
C LEU A 75 -9.30 0.91 -9.91
N SER A 76 -8.14 0.93 -9.26
CA SER A 76 -6.89 1.40 -9.88
C SER A 76 -6.41 0.47 -10.98
N GLU A 77 -6.60 -0.85 -10.82
CA GLU A 77 -6.27 -1.80 -11.88
C GLU A 77 -7.21 -1.66 -13.08
N LEU A 78 -8.51 -1.50 -12.85
CA LEU A 78 -9.49 -1.22 -13.92
C LEU A 78 -9.16 0.10 -14.64
N ALA A 79 -8.85 1.16 -13.91
CA ALA A 79 -8.44 2.44 -14.50
C ALA A 79 -7.15 2.31 -15.31
N TYR A 80 -6.18 1.53 -14.82
CA TYR A 80 -4.95 1.24 -15.54
C TYR A 80 -5.23 0.51 -16.87
N LEU A 81 -6.03 -0.55 -16.83
CA LEU A 81 -6.41 -1.31 -18.04
C LEU A 81 -7.16 -0.44 -19.06
N TYR A 82 -8.02 0.46 -18.57
CA TYR A 82 -8.74 1.40 -19.43
C TYR A 82 -7.82 2.44 -20.10
N CYS A 83 -6.81 2.92 -19.38
CA CYS A 83 -5.83 3.87 -19.92
C CYS A 83 -4.78 3.22 -20.82
N LYS A 84 -4.57 1.91 -20.71
CA LYS A 84 -3.52 1.18 -21.42
C LYS A 84 -4.01 0.70 -22.78
N ASP A 85 -3.24 1.02 -23.81
CA ASP A 85 -3.42 0.53 -25.18
C ASP A 85 -2.10 -0.09 -25.67
N VAL A 86 -2.13 -0.71 -26.86
CA VAL A 86 -0.94 -1.25 -27.57
C VAL A 86 0.14 -0.17 -27.76
N LYS A 87 -0.29 1.08 -27.95
CA LYS A 87 0.58 2.25 -28.12
C LYS A 87 1.17 2.81 -26.82
N GLY A 88 0.77 2.30 -25.65
CA GLY A 88 1.18 2.79 -24.34
C GLY A 88 0.01 3.28 -23.49
N ILE A 89 0.24 4.22 -22.57
CA ILE A 89 -0.81 4.83 -21.75
C ILE A 89 -1.42 6.02 -22.50
N ASP A 90 -2.74 6.06 -22.62
CA ASP A 90 -3.45 7.23 -23.16
C ASP A 90 -3.27 8.43 -22.22
N ARG A 91 -2.71 9.48 -22.79
CA ARG A 91 -2.34 10.67 -22.04
C ARG A 91 -3.54 11.54 -21.69
N ASN A 92 -4.54 11.60 -22.56
CA ASN A 92 -5.73 12.42 -22.34
C ASN A 92 -6.53 11.83 -21.18
N LEU A 93 -6.73 10.52 -21.18
CA LEU A 93 -7.38 9.79 -20.08
C LEU A 93 -6.60 9.96 -18.77
N LEU A 94 -5.27 9.81 -18.81
CA LEU A 94 -4.44 9.99 -17.62
C LEU A 94 -4.55 11.43 -17.07
N ASN A 95 -4.52 12.42 -17.95
CA ASN A 95 -4.54 13.84 -17.55
C ASN A 95 -5.92 14.31 -17.04
N SER A 96 -7.01 13.62 -17.39
CA SER A 96 -8.34 13.91 -16.84
C SER A 96 -8.52 13.50 -15.37
N MET A 97 -7.60 12.70 -14.85
CA MET A 97 -7.67 12.18 -13.47
C MET A 97 -6.95 13.11 -12.47
N CYS A 98 -7.27 12.96 -11.18
CA CYS A 98 -6.54 13.62 -10.09
C CYS A 98 -5.09 13.13 -10.01
N ILE A 99 -4.22 13.90 -9.37
CA ILE A 99 -2.77 13.60 -9.31
C ILE A 99 -2.47 12.26 -8.65
N GLU A 100 -3.25 11.87 -7.64
CA GLU A 100 -3.12 10.61 -6.91
C GLU A 100 -3.41 9.41 -7.81
N ALA A 101 -4.47 9.49 -8.62
CA ALA A 101 -4.83 8.45 -9.59
C ALA A 101 -3.75 8.34 -10.69
N ARG A 102 -3.28 9.48 -11.23
CA ARG A 102 -2.15 9.50 -12.18
C ARG A 102 -0.92 8.80 -11.62
N CYS A 103 -0.54 9.14 -10.39
CA CYS A 103 0.59 8.51 -9.70
C CYS A 103 0.41 7.00 -9.55
N THR A 104 -0.80 6.55 -9.23
CA THR A 104 -1.11 5.12 -9.06
C THR A 104 -1.01 4.37 -10.39
N ILE A 105 -1.57 4.91 -11.47
CA ILE A 105 -1.50 4.33 -12.81
C ILE A 105 -0.05 4.29 -13.33
N LEU A 106 0.69 5.40 -13.16
CA LEU A 106 2.10 5.46 -13.56
C LEU A 106 2.95 4.47 -12.76
N ASN A 107 2.71 4.33 -11.45
CA ASN A 107 3.42 3.35 -10.63
C ASN A 107 3.13 1.92 -11.08
N ARG A 108 1.88 1.62 -11.43
CA ARG A 108 1.48 0.30 -11.96
C ARG A 108 2.18 0.01 -13.29
N PHE A 109 2.23 0.99 -14.19
CA PHE A 109 2.91 0.88 -15.46
C PHE A 109 4.44 0.70 -15.30
N LEU A 110 5.05 1.46 -14.39
CA LEU A 110 6.48 1.31 -14.07
C LEU A 110 6.81 -0.07 -13.51
N LYS A 111 5.97 -0.63 -12.66
CA LYS A 111 6.15 -1.98 -12.10
C LYS A 111 6.10 -3.07 -13.17
N GLU A 112 5.30 -2.91 -14.19
CA GLU A 112 5.21 -3.86 -15.30
C GLU A 112 6.51 -3.90 -16.13
N ILE A 113 7.17 -2.76 -16.26
CA ILE A 113 8.36 -2.61 -17.10
C ILE A 113 9.67 -2.78 -16.31
N SER A 114 9.67 -2.37 -15.07
CA SER A 114 10.83 -2.36 -14.17
C SER A 114 10.45 -2.94 -12.81
N ALA A 115 11.27 -3.85 -12.30
CA ALA A 115 11.06 -4.42 -10.97
C ALA A 115 11.27 -3.41 -9.82
N LYS A 116 11.79 -2.20 -10.10
CA LYS A 116 12.09 -1.19 -9.09
C LYS A 116 10.87 -0.32 -8.78
N GLN A 117 10.67 -0.11 -7.49
CA GLN A 117 9.60 0.74 -6.98
C GLN A 117 10.04 2.21 -6.98
N CYS A 118 9.23 3.07 -7.59
CA CYS A 118 9.48 4.52 -7.59
C CYS A 118 8.98 5.14 -6.28
N SER A 119 9.72 6.08 -5.71
CA SER A 119 9.27 6.80 -4.52
C SER A 119 8.05 7.69 -4.84
N SER A 120 7.18 7.90 -3.85
CA SER A 120 6.00 8.76 -4.01
C SER A 120 6.36 10.15 -4.53
N LYS A 121 7.43 10.76 -4.00
CA LYS A 121 7.92 12.08 -4.44
C LYS A 121 8.31 12.10 -5.92
N ASN A 122 8.96 11.06 -6.40
CA ASN A 122 9.37 10.95 -7.80
C ASN A 122 8.17 10.69 -8.73
N LEU A 123 7.20 9.90 -8.27
CA LEU A 123 5.95 9.69 -9.01
C LEU A 123 5.15 10.98 -9.17
N THR A 124 5.03 11.79 -8.13
CA THR A 124 4.36 13.10 -8.20
C THR A 124 5.05 14.02 -9.18
N LYS A 125 6.39 14.15 -9.10
CA LYS A 125 7.18 14.96 -10.06
C LYS A 125 6.97 14.47 -11.50
N LEU A 126 6.96 13.16 -11.70
CA LEU A 126 6.74 12.55 -13.00
C LEU A 126 5.33 12.87 -13.56
N ALA A 127 4.31 12.66 -12.74
CA ALA A 127 2.92 12.93 -13.10
C ALA A 127 2.69 14.41 -13.47
N THR A 128 3.30 15.34 -12.73
CA THR A 128 3.29 16.77 -13.03
C THR A 128 4.01 17.08 -14.35
N SER A 129 5.21 16.56 -14.55
CA SER A 129 5.97 16.75 -15.78
C SER A 129 5.26 16.20 -17.02
N ILE A 130 4.54 15.09 -16.89
CA ILE A 130 3.74 14.52 -17.99
C ILE A 130 2.55 15.44 -18.31
N TYR A 131 1.96 16.06 -17.31
CA TYR A 131 0.84 16.99 -17.48
C TYR A 131 1.28 18.28 -18.20
N GLU A 132 2.40 18.86 -17.80
CA GLU A 132 2.89 20.16 -18.29
C GLU A 132 3.53 20.10 -19.67
N LYS A 133 4.23 19.00 -20.00
CA LYS A 133 4.99 18.88 -21.25
C LYS A 133 4.13 18.32 -22.38
N ASN A 134 4.06 19.01 -23.51
CA ASN A 134 3.30 18.51 -24.68
C ASN A 134 3.97 17.32 -25.38
N LYS A 135 5.28 17.34 -25.56
CA LYS A 135 6.09 16.27 -26.18
C LYS A 135 7.48 16.28 -25.54
N GLY A 136 8.17 15.16 -25.60
CA GLY A 136 9.57 15.11 -25.14
C GLY A 136 9.95 13.76 -24.53
N GLN A 137 11.07 13.78 -23.86
CA GLN A 137 11.58 12.62 -23.12
C GLN A 137 11.85 13.02 -21.67
N ILE A 138 11.53 12.12 -20.75
CA ILE A 138 11.86 12.25 -19.34
C ILE A 138 12.78 11.08 -18.99
N ASN A 139 13.99 11.37 -18.58
CA ASN A 139 14.92 10.34 -18.10
C ASN A 139 14.51 9.94 -16.68
N LEU A 140 14.28 8.66 -16.48
CA LEU A 140 14.18 8.05 -15.17
C LEU A 140 15.52 7.43 -14.81
N GLN A 141 15.78 7.27 -13.53
CA GLN A 141 16.94 6.50 -13.07
C GLN A 141 16.88 5.08 -13.64
N ASP A 142 18.04 4.45 -13.85
CA ASP A 142 18.17 3.04 -14.29
C ASP A 142 17.80 2.74 -15.75
N PHE A 143 18.31 3.53 -16.70
CA PHE A 143 18.20 3.21 -18.14
C PHE A 143 16.75 3.18 -18.69
N LEU A 144 15.81 3.78 -18.00
CA LEU A 144 14.44 3.95 -18.45
C LEU A 144 14.20 5.38 -18.92
N LYS A 145 13.70 5.52 -20.13
CA LYS A 145 13.22 6.81 -20.67
C LYS A 145 11.73 6.73 -20.91
N ILE A 146 11.03 7.76 -20.45
CA ILE A 146 9.62 7.99 -20.83
C ILE A 146 9.61 8.84 -22.08
N VAL A 147 8.92 8.37 -23.09
CA VAL A 147 8.69 9.10 -24.32
C VAL A 147 7.27 9.62 -24.31
N LEU A 148 7.14 10.93 -24.31
CA LEU A 148 5.85 11.64 -24.36
C LEU A 148 5.52 11.96 -25.81
N ASN A 149 4.47 11.37 -26.33
CA ASN A 149 3.81 11.77 -27.56
C ASN A 149 2.61 12.67 -27.24
N LYS A 150 1.98 13.24 -28.24
CA LYS A 150 0.78 14.07 -28.06
C LYS A 150 -0.32 13.34 -27.29
N ASN A 151 -0.59 12.08 -27.66
CA ASN A 151 -1.72 11.29 -27.15
C ASN A 151 -1.29 10.12 -26.25
N TYR A 152 -0.02 9.68 -26.27
CA TYR A 152 0.43 8.47 -25.59
C TYR A 152 1.74 8.67 -24.83
N ILE A 153 1.89 7.90 -23.80
CA ILE A 153 3.10 7.80 -22.97
C ILE A 153 3.68 6.40 -23.14
N ASN A 154 4.92 6.34 -23.59
CA ASN A 154 5.65 5.10 -23.79
C ASN A 154 6.93 5.07 -22.97
N PHE A 155 7.40 3.88 -22.67
CA PHE A 155 8.71 3.67 -22.06
C PHE A 155 9.67 3.02 -23.06
N LYS A 156 10.90 3.49 -23.07
CA LYS A 156 12.00 2.86 -23.80
C LYS A 156 13.09 2.46 -22.82
N LYS A 157 13.51 1.19 -22.86
CA LYS A 157 14.77 0.80 -22.23
C LYS A 157 15.90 1.40 -23.08
N VAL A 158 16.80 2.13 -22.43
CA VAL A 158 18.04 2.58 -23.09
C VAL A 158 18.98 1.38 -23.05
N LYS A 159 19.32 0.84 -24.21
CA LYS A 159 20.40 -0.16 -24.30
C LYS A 159 21.71 0.51 -23.85
N MET A 160 22.47 -0.16 -23.00
CA MET A 160 23.88 0.13 -22.81
C MET A 160 24.65 -0.08 -24.10
#